data_5e0af1d1273044ff6a64a01509c331a9
#
_entry.id   5e0af1d1273044ff6a64a01509c331a9
#
_cell.length_a   1.000
_cell.length_b   1.000
_cell.length_c   1.000
_cell.angle_alpha   90.00
_cell.angle_beta   90.00
_cell.angle_gamma   90.00
#
_symmetry.space_group_name_H-M   'P 1'
#
loop_
_entity.id
_entity.type
_entity.pdbx_description
1 polymer ?
#
loop_
_entity_poly.entity_id
_entity_poly.type
_entity_poly.pdbx_seq_one_letter_code
_entity_poly.pdbx_strand_id
1 'polypeptide(L)'
;MRIIGFRATLAVALGAMACSQQVDSTDVRTSGVYADMSVYASGNGKSEVQVDLRVGGSSSNTHLEIKGADKLTATVGTVTKALSKSGNIYVTTFDGDAADTQFILAFTRGPDDTSAPNSSVTLPEPFAISGIAQTVSRQVGFTATWQAGTKGEPMTWVLRGDCLVAQAGSISDAGQTVIPAGKPVAVLGQEQATCNASFCLERDRSGILDPAFGEGGVISAAQSRCAAFLSAP
;
A
#
# COMPACT_ATOMS: atom_id res chain seq x y z
N MET A 1 -56.98 11.65 -31.40
CA MET A 1 -55.89 10.65 -31.22
C MET A 1 -54.57 11.43 -31.37
N ARG A 2 -53.97 11.84 -30.23
CA ARG A 2 -52.70 12.65 -30.22
C ARG A 2 -51.57 11.70 -29.79
N ILE A 3 -50.60 11.53 -30.66
CA ILE A 3 -49.38 10.74 -30.41
C ILE A 3 -48.36 11.66 -29.72
N ILE A 4 -48.02 11.35 -28.48
CA ILE A 4 -46.96 12.05 -27.71
C ILE A 4 -45.67 11.31 -27.99
N GLY A 5 -44.77 11.97 -28.71
CA GLY A 5 -43.43 11.45 -28.97
C GLY A 5 -42.50 11.60 -27.73
N PHE A 6 -42.00 10.50 -27.20
CA PHE A 6 -40.97 10.45 -26.17
C PHE A 6 -39.60 10.70 -26.83
N ARG A 7 -38.99 11.85 -26.52
CA ARG A 7 -37.57 12.11 -26.87
C ARG A 7 -36.68 11.55 -25.74
N ALA A 8 -36.02 10.44 -26.00
CA ALA A 8 -34.97 9.92 -25.13
C ALA A 8 -33.72 10.78 -25.31
N THR A 9 -33.35 11.52 -24.27
CA THR A 9 -32.08 12.26 -24.22
C THR A 9 -31.00 11.32 -23.76
N LEU A 10 -30.10 10.91 -24.67
CA LEU A 10 -28.93 10.09 -24.38
C LEU A 10 -27.88 11.00 -23.70
N ALA A 11 -27.73 10.87 -22.38
CA ALA A 11 -26.66 11.52 -21.64
C ALA A 11 -25.36 10.74 -21.87
N VAL A 12 -24.48 11.28 -22.71
CA VAL A 12 -23.10 10.79 -22.87
C VAL A 12 -22.30 11.23 -21.63
N ALA A 13 -22.03 10.31 -20.73
CA ALA A 13 -21.08 10.52 -19.63
C ALA A 13 -19.67 10.56 -20.24
N LEU A 14 -19.10 11.75 -20.41
CA LEU A 14 -17.67 11.91 -20.67
C LEU A 14 -16.92 11.50 -19.38
N GLY A 15 -16.43 10.28 -19.34
CA GLY A 15 -15.44 9.85 -18.36
C GLY A 15 -14.15 10.66 -18.59
N ALA A 16 -13.83 11.58 -17.70
CA ALA A 16 -12.53 12.23 -17.67
C ALA A 16 -11.48 11.13 -17.38
N MET A 17 -10.79 10.67 -18.43
CA MET A 17 -9.56 9.90 -18.26
C MET A 17 -8.54 10.86 -17.67
N ALA A 18 -8.28 10.74 -16.37
CA ALA A 18 -7.19 11.43 -15.70
C ALA A 18 -5.88 10.84 -16.26
N CYS A 19 -5.34 11.44 -17.32
CA CYS A 19 -4.01 11.10 -17.81
C CYS A 19 -2.99 11.45 -16.71
N SER A 20 -2.20 10.48 -16.26
CA SER A 20 -1.04 10.76 -15.42
C SER A 20 -0.03 11.55 -16.26
N GLN A 21 0.48 12.63 -15.69
CA GLN A 21 1.54 13.45 -16.32
C GLN A 21 2.90 13.00 -15.78
N GLN A 22 3.95 13.18 -16.57
CA GLN A 22 5.32 12.94 -16.17
C GLN A 22 6.15 14.20 -16.41
N VAL A 23 7.08 14.46 -15.50
CA VAL A 23 8.05 15.55 -15.59
C VAL A 23 9.43 14.99 -15.29
N ASP A 24 10.43 15.43 -16.04
CA ASP A 24 11.81 14.98 -15.85
C ASP A 24 12.36 15.51 -14.50
N SER A 25 13.10 14.66 -13.79
CA SER A 25 13.66 15.03 -12.50
C SER A 25 14.61 16.22 -12.59
N THR A 26 15.30 16.38 -13.72
CA THR A 26 16.20 17.50 -13.98
C THR A 26 15.50 18.87 -14.07
N ASP A 27 14.18 18.88 -14.27
CA ASP A 27 13.39 20.10 -14.42
C ASP A 27 12.72 20.55 -13.09
N VAL A 28 12.88 19.76 -12.03
CA VAL A 28 12.22 19.99 -10.74
C VAL A 28 13.26 19.97 -9.60
N ARG A 29 13.24 20.95 -8.73
CA ARG A 29 14.06 20.94 -7.51
C ARG A 29 13.58 19.88 -6.54
N THR A 30 14.48 19.27 -5.77
CA THR A 30 14.14 18.28 -4.73
C THR A 30 13.12 18.82 -3.73
N SER A 31 13.21 20.10 -3.38
CA SER A 31 12.26 20.77 -2.48
C SER A 31 10.84 20.90 -3.05
N GLY A 32 10.64 20.73 -4.36
CA GLY A 32 9.32 20.69 -5.01
C GLY A 32 8.75 19.28 -5.20
N VAL A 33 9.42 18.26 -4.66
CA VAL A 33 9.01 16.85 -4.76
C VAL A 33 8.32 16.40 -3.48
N TYR A 34 7.13 15.82 -3.61
CA TYR A 34 6.46 15.02 -2.60
C TYR A 34 6.90 13.55 -2.76
N ALA A 35 7.42 12.95 -1.69
CA ALA A 35 7.94 11.60 -1.71
C ALA A 35 7.04 10.63 -0.93
N ASP A 36 6.49 9.61 -1.60
CA ASP A 36 5.76 8.50 -0.98
C ASP A 36 6.61 7.24 -1.12
N MET A 37 7.17 6.78 0.00
CA MET A 37 8.11 5.68 0.07
C MET A 37 7.58 4.59 0.98
N SER A 38 7.63 3.35 0.53
CA SER A 38 7.18 2.21 1.32
C SER A 38 8.10 1.00 1.19
N VAL A 39 8.19 0.23 2.26
CA VAL A 39 8.87 -1.07 2.31
C VAL A 39 7.87 -2.12 2.75
N TYR A 40 7.66 -3.13 1.93
CA TYR A 40 6.67 -4.17 2.13
C TYR A 40 7.30 -5.54 2.33
N ALA A 41 6.91 -6.26 3.38
CA ALA A 41 7.29 -7.66 3.59
C ALA A 41 6.04 -8.53 3.76
N SER A 42 5.83 -9.49 2.83
CA SER A 42 4.64 -10.35 2.80
C SER A 42 4.86 -11.75 3.42
N GLY A 43 6.00 -11.99 4.08
CA GLY A 43 6.31 -13.27 4.71
C GLY A 43 6.86 -14.33 3.77
N ASN A 44 7.33 -13.93 2.60
CA ASN A 44 7.97 -14.81 1.61
C ASN A 44 9.51 -14.75 1.67
N GLY A 45 10.07 -14.18 2.74
CA GLY A 45 11.53 -14.00 2.91
C GLY A 45 12.09 -12.86 2.07
N LYS A 46 11.24 -11.95 1.58
CA LYS A 46 11.64 -10.79 0.78
C LYS A 46 10.96 -9.53 1.25
N SER A 47 11.63 -8.40 1.00
CA SER A 47 11.10 -7.05 1.20
C SER A 47 11.13 -6.30 -0.12
N GLU A 48 10.00 -5.71 -0.49
CA GLU A 48 9.86 -4.88 -1.67
C GLU A 48 9.88 -3.41 -1.26
N VAL A 49 10.69 -2.62 -1.93
CA VAL A 49 10.76 -1.17 -1.78
C VAL A 49 10.01 -0.55 -2.95
N GLN A 50 9.07 0.35 -2.65
CA GLN A 50 8.32 1.13 -3.62
C GLN A 50 8.49 2.62 -3.33
N VAL A 51 8.67 3.43 -4.38
CA VAL A 51 8.81 4.88 -4.27
C VAL A 51 7.97 5.54 -5.36
N ASP A 52 7.07 6.43 -4.96
CA ASP A 52 6.34 7.33 -5.83
C ASP A 52 6.78 8.78 -5.53
N LEU A 53 7.34 9.44 -6.53
CA LEU A 53 7.77 10.83 -6.45
C LEU A 53 6.82 11.68 -7.29
N ARG A 54 6.19 12.68 -6.66
CA ARG A 54 5.19 13.55 -7.30
C ARG A 54 5.58 15.01 -7.21
N VAL A 55 5.12 15.80 -8.16
CA VAL A 55 5.27 17.26 -8.17
C VAL A 55 3.90 17.90 -7.95
N GLY A 56 3.79 18.80 -6.96
CA GLY A 56 2.50 19.42 -6.61
C GLY A 56 1.74 18.73 -5.48
N GLY A 57 2.44 17.96 -4.63
CA GLY A 57 1.90 17.37 -3.39
C GLY A 57 1.25 16.00 -3.53
N SER A 58 0.67 15.52 -2.43
CA SER A 58 0.19 14.13 -2.27
C SER A 58 -0.95 13.73 -3.22
N SER A 59 -1.77 14.67 -3.66
CA SER A 59 -2.91 14.42 -4.56
C SER A 59 -2.61 14.68 -6.04
N SER A 60 -1.36 15.03 -6.36
CA SER A 60 -0.96 15.32 -7.74
C SER A 60 -0.90 14.05 -8.59
N ASN A 61 -1.30 14.17 -9.87
CA ASN A 61 -1.14 13.13 -10.89
C ASN A 61 0.16 13.33 -11.71
N THR A 62 1.03 14.27 -11.33
CA THR A 62 2.30 14.53 -12.01
C THR A 62 3.41 13.77 -11.31
N HIS A 63 3.89 12.70 -11.95
CA HIS A 63 4.95 11.83 -11.42
C HIS A 63 6.31 12.23 -11.94
N LEU A 64 7.34 12.09 -11.11
CA LEU A 64 8.71 12.40 -11.46
C LEU A 64 9.34 11.26 -12.25
N GLU A 65 9.95 11.57 -13.40
CA GLU A 65 10.76 10.64 -14.16
C GLU A 65 12.25 10.91 -13.92
N ILE A 66 12.95 9.92 -13.34
CA ILE A 66 14.38 10.03 -13.04
C ILE A 66 15.18 10.08 -14.34
N LYS A 67 15.96 11.16 -14.53
CA LYS A 67 16.73 11.44 -15.73
C LYS A 67 18.16 11.92 -15.43
N GLY A 68 18.96 11.93 -16.45
CA GLY A 68 20.32 12.47 -16.42
C GLY A 68 21.23 11.75 -15.41
N ALA A 69 21.84 12.48 -14.50
CA ALA A 69 22.71 11.97 -13.44
C ALA A 69 21.95 11.55 -12.17
N ASP A 70 20.64 11.83 -12.10
CA ASP A 70 19.81 11.55 -10.94
C ASP A 70 19.63 10.03 -10.74
N LYS A 71 19.62 9.60 -9.48
CA LYS A 71 19.50 8.18 -9.12
C LYS A 71 18.60 8.01 -7.91
N LEU A 72 17.80 6.95 -7.95
CA LEU A 72 17.03 6.49 -6.80
C LEU A 72 17.55 5.13 -6.38
N THR A 73 18.02 5.02 -5.13
CA THR A 73 18.62 3.80 -4.59
C THR A 73 18.04 3.46 -3.23
N ALA A 74 18.06 2.18 -2.89
CA ALA A 74 17.79 1.69 -1.54
C ALA A 74 18.98 0.87 -1.03
N THR A 75 19.27 0.98 0.27
CA THR A 75 20.38 0.30 0.92
C THR A 75 19.89 -0.48 2.14
N VAL A 76 20.32 -1.73 2.26
CA VAL A 76 20.13 -2.58 3.44
C VAL A 76 21.50 -3.12 3.86
N GLY A 77 21.95 -2.78 5.06
CA GLY A 77 23.31 -3.12 5.51
C GLY A 77 24.36 -2.57 4.54
N THR A 78 25.08 -3.45 3.86
CA THR A 78 26.12 -3.08 2.87
C THR A 78 25.65 -3.20 1.42
N VAL A 79 24.42 -3.66 1.20
CA VAL A 79 23.87 -3.89 -0.15
C VAL A 79 23.07 -2.69 -0.61
N THR A 80 23.51 -2.04 -1.68
CA THR A 80 22.79 -0.95 -2.33
C THR A 80 22.26 -1.40 -3.69
N LYS A 81 20.98 -1.15 -3.97
CA LYS A 81 20.33 -1.44 -5.25
C LYS A 81 19.69 -0.19 -5.82
N ALA A 82 19.80 -0.01 -7.15
CA ALA A 82 19.00 0.98 -7.85
C ALA A 82 17.54 0.52 -7.94
N LEU A 83 16.61 1.45 -7.87
CA LEU A 83 15.21 1.18 -8.14
C LEU A 83 14.95 1.26 -9.65
N SER A 84 14.13 0.35 -10.15
CA SER A 84 13.69 0.31 -11.54
C SER A 84 12.27 0.86 -11.68
N LYS A 85 12.00 1.61 -12.74
CA LYS A 85 10.68 2.16 -13.02
C LYS A 85 9.67 1.05 -13.35
N SER A 86 8.52 1.10 -12.71
CA SER A 86 7.37 0.22 -12.95
C SER A 86 6.10 1.08 -12.98
N GLY A 87 5.62 1.41 -14.18
CA GLY A 87 4.56 2.39 -14.34
C GLY A 87 4.97 3.77 -13.84
N ASN A 88 4.27 4.30 -12.84
CA ASN A 88 4.55 5.61 -12.25
C ASN A 88 5.40 5.54 -10.97
N ILE A 89 5.74 4.33 -10.50
CA ILE A 89 6.53 4.11 -9.30
C ILE A 89 7.89 3.51 -9.63
N TYR A 90 8.80 3.55 -8.67
CA TYR A 90 10.10 2.91 -8.71
C TYR A 90 10.15 1.78 -7.69
N VAL A 91 10.69 0.62 -8.09
CA VAL A 91 10.69 -0.60 -7.25
C VAL A 91 12.04 -1.28 -7.23
N THR A 92 12.33 -1.95 -6.11
CA THR A 92 13.41 -2.93 -5.99
C THR A 92 13.06 -3.92 -4.89
N THR A 93 13.77 -5.07 -4.85
CA THR A 93 13.50 -6.13 -3.88
C THR A 93 14.79 -6.54 -3.19
N PHE A 94 14.74 -6.77 -1.88
CA PHE A 94 15.81 -7.32 -1.07
C PHE A 94 15.41 -8.70 -0.53
N ASP A 95 16.39 -9.56 -0.31
CA ASP A 95 16.18 -10.79 0.43
C ASP A 95 16.14 -10.49 1.94
N GLY A 96 15.27 -11.17 2.66
CA GLY A 96 15.02 -10.96 4.08
C GLY A 96 13.81 -10.09 4.39
N ASP A 97 13.16 -10.42 5.51
CA ASP A 97 11.96 -9.74 6.05
C ASP A 97 12.02 -9.67 7.59
N ALA A 98 13.23 -9.70 8.15
CA ALA A 98 13.44 -9.71 9.60
C ALA A 98 13.04 -8.37 10.24
N ALA A 99 12.58 -8.44 11.50
CA ALA A 99 12.33 -7.28 12.34
C ALA A 99 13.55 -6.34 12.38
N ASP A 100 13.28 -5.04 12.46
CA ASP A 100 14.27 -3.97 12.61
C ASP A 100 15.31 -3.89 11.47
N THR A 101 15.11 -4.63 10.37
CA THR A 101 15.90 -4.44 9.16
C THR A 101 15.76 -2.99 8.70
N GLN A 102 16.87 -2.24 8.70
CA GLN A 102 16.89 -0.85 8.28
C GLN A 102 17.04 -0.70 6.77
N PHE A 103 16.18 0.13 6.19
CA PHE A 103 16.25 0.57 4.80
C PHE A 103 16.60 2.06 4.78
N ILE A 104 17.56 2.42 3.94
CA ILE A 104 17.93 3.80 3.65
C ILE A 104 17.64 4.03 2.17
N LEU A 105 16.75 4.98 1.87
CA LEU A 105 16.36 5.36 0.52
C LEU A 105 16.99 6.71 0.18
N ALA A 106 17.70 6.75 -0.93
CA ALA A 106 18.43 7.94 -1.36
C ALA A 106 17.97 8.38 -2.76
N PHE A 107 17.58 9.65 -2.85
CA PHE A 107 17.43 10.35 -4.12
C PHE A 107 18.65 11.22 -4.33
N THR A 108 19.61 10.70 -5.10
CA THR A 108 20.85 11.41 -5.45
C THR A 108 20.63 12.23 -6.70
N ARG A 109 20.99 13.51 -6.65
CA ARG A 109 20.84 14.45 -7.76
C ARG A 109 22.17 14.73 -8.44
N GLY A 110 22.09 15.24 -9.66
CA GLY A 110 23.24 15.85 -10.32
C GLY A 110 23.80 17.05 -9.56
N PRO A 111 24.92 17.64 -10.03
CA PRO A 111 25.64 18.66 -9.28
C PRO A 111 24.87 19.97 -9.06
N ASP A 112 23.81 20.19 -9.84
CA ASP A 112 23.08 21.46 -9.85
C ASP A 112 21.88 21.48 -8.89
N ASP A 113 21.60 20.38 -8.16
CA ASP A 113 20.48 20.32 -7.23
C ASP A 113 20.83 19.55 -5.93
N THR A 114 20.04 19.77 -4.90
CA THR A 114 20.21 19.15 -3.57
C THR A 114 19.73 17.70 -3.59
N SER A 115 20.55 16.76 -3.18
CA SER A 115 20.17 15.36 -2.98
C SER A 115 19.38 15.19 -1.67
N ALA A 116 18.55 14.14 -1.63
CA ALA A 116 17.84 13.66 -0.43
C ALA A 116 18.30 12.22 -0.10
N PRO A 117 19.49 12.05 0.52
CA PRO A 117 20.14 10.74 0.66
C PRO A 117 19.71 9.94 1.90
N ASN A 118 18.92 10.47 2.83
CA ASN A 118 18.79 9.94 4.18
C ASN A 118 17.35 9.61 4.60
N SER A 119 16.45 9.31 3.68
CA SER A 119 15.14 8.77 4.08
C SER A 119 15.31 7.36 4.63
N SER A 120 14.81 7.09 5.83
CA SER A 120 15.05 5.80 6.48
C SER A 120 13.83 5.25 7.21
N VAL A 121 13.71 3.92 7.20
CA VAL A 121 12.69 3.18 7.92
C VAL A 121 13.21 1.80 8.32
N THR A 122 12.63 1.21 9.37
CA THR A 122 12.92 -0.19 9.76
C THR A 122 11.65 -1.03 9.65
N LEU A 123 11.78 -2.30 9.25
CA LEU A 123 10.66 -3.23 9.22
C LEU A 123 10.10 -3.47 10.64
N PRO A 124 8.76 -3.50 10.81
CA PRO A 124 8.16 -3.98 12.04
C PRO A 124 8.39 -5.48 12.26
N GLU A 125 8.01 -5.99 13.43
CA GLU A 125 8.12 -7.42 13.76
C GLU A 125 7.23 -8.27 12.84
N PRO A 126 7.74 -9.38 12.26
CA PRO A 126 6.92 -10.29 11.48
C PRO A 126 5.92 -11.05 12.39
N PHE A 127 4.83 -11.50 11.82
CA PHE A 127 3.81 -12.28 12.51
C PHE A 127 3.18 -13.32 11.57
N ALA A 128 2.38 -14.23 12.11
CA ALA A 128 1.55 -15.17 11.35
C ALA A 128 0.10 -15.08 11.84
N ILE A 129 -0.86 -15.18 10.92
CA ILE A 129 -2.29 -15.22 11.27
C ILE A 129 -2.71 -16.67 11.51
N SER A 130 -3.48 -16.88 12.57
CA SER A 130 -4.08 -18.17 12.94
C SER A 130 -5.51 -17.96 13.46
N GLY A 131 -6.20 -19.05 13.81
CA GLY A 131 -7.56 -19.01 14.39
C GLY A 131 -8.69 -18.90 13.37
N ILE A 132 -8.42 -18.68 12.09
CA ILE A 132 -9.43 -18.62 11.04
C ILE A 132 -9.66 -20.03 10.47
N ALA A 133 -10.91 -20.52 10.53
CA ALA A 133 -11.29 -21.81 9.97
C ALA A 133 -11.23 -21.76 8.42
N GLN A 134 -11.04 -22.93 7.78
CA GLN A 134 -11.06 -23.03 6.31
C GLN A 134 -12.39 -22.58 5.69
N THR A 135 -13.49 -22.71 6.41
CA THR A 135 -14.81 -22.19 6.02
C THR A 135 -15.38 -21.39 7.17
N VAL A 136 -15.80 -20.17 6.88
CA VAL A 136 -16.39 -19.23 7.83
C VAL A 136 -17.77 -18.81 7.38
N SER A 137 -18.78 -19.04 8.23
CA SER A 137 -20.12 -18.50 8.00
C SER A 137 -20.15 -17.00 8.28
N ARG A 138 -20.74 -16.25 7.38
CA ARG A 138 -20.95 -14.80 7.53
C ARG A 138 -21.86 -14.47 8.71
N GLN A 139 -22.71 -15.41 9.11
CA GLN A 139 -23.62 -15.25 10.25
C GLN A 139 -22.95 -15.47 11.60
N VAL A 140 -21.78 -16.12 11.64
CA VAL A 140 -21.05 -16.41 12.89
C VAL A 140 -19.85 -15.47 13.08
N GLY A 141 -19.18 -15.10 11.98
CA GLY A 141 -17.93 -14.36 12.03
C GLY A 141 -16.74 -15.25 12.43
N PHE A 142 -15.63 -14.63 12.86
CA PHE A 142 -14.43 -15.37 13.24
C PHE A 142 -13.53 -14.54 14.17
N THR A 143 -12.60 -15.21 14.84
CA THR A 143 -11.50 -14.60 15.58
C THR A 143 -10.21 -14.88 14.84
N ALA A 144 -9.46 -13.83 14.49
CA ALA A 144 -8.09 -13.94 14.01
C ALA A 144 -7.12 -13.69 15.17
N THR A 145 -6.07 -14.50 15.27
CA THR A 145 -5.04 -14.38 16.29
C THR A 145 -3.65 -14.30 15.64
N TRP A 146 -2.73 -13.61 16.32
CA TRP A 146 -1.32 -13.48 15.91
C TRP A 146 -0.45 -13.22 17.14
N GLN A 147 0.86 -13.23 16.97
CA GLN A 147 1.75 -12.78 18.03
C GLN A 147 1.78 -11.25 18.04
N ALA A 148 1.38 -10.63 19.14
CA ALA A 148 1.47 -9.18 19.32
C ALA A 148 2.93 -8.73 19.26
N GLY A 149 3.18 -7.59 18.61
CA GLY A 149 4.48 -6.95 18.57
C GLY A 149 4.85 -6.31 19.91
N THR A 150 6.13 -6.10 20.11
CA THR A 150 6.65 -5.55 21.38
C THR A 150 6.61 -4.02 21.44
N LYS A 151 6.42 -3.35 20.30
CA LYS A 151 6.53 -1.89 20.16
C LYS A 151 5.18 -1.16 20.07
N GLY A 152 4.06 -1.91 20.04
CA GLY A 152 2.71 -1.33 19.99
C GLY A 152 2.43 -0.57 18.68
N GLU A 153 2.96 -1.07 17.58
CA GLU A 153 2.77 -0.49 16.25
C GLU A 153 1.30 -0.52 15.83
N PRO A 154 0.85 0.45 15.03
CA PRO A 154 -0.51 0.43 14.50
C PRO A 154 -0.69 -0.76 13.57
N MET A 155 -1.89 -1.33 13.59
CA MET A 155 -2.28 -2.38 12.66
C MET A 155 -3.54 -2.01 11.90
N THR A 156 -3.59 -2.45 10.65
CA THR A 156 -4.78 -2.38 9.81
C THR A 156 -5.20 -3.78 9.38
N TRP A 157 -6.48 -3.93 9.03
CA TRP A 157 -7.00 -5.15 8.47
C TRP A 157 -7.82 -4.88 7.22
N VAL A 158 -7.81 -5.84 6.31
CA VAL A 158 -8.65 -5.86 5.12
C VAL A 158 -9.33 -7.23 5.00
N LEU A 159 -10.65 -7.22 4.88
CA LEU A 159 -11.46 -8.39 4.54
C LEU A 159 -12.01 -8.21 3.12
N ARG A 160 -11.75 -9.16 2.25
CA ARG A 160 -12.23 -9.15 0.87
C ARG A 160 -12.51 -10.56 0.38
N GLY A 161 -13.35 -10.69 -0.65
CA GLY A 161 -13.66 -11.95 -1.28
C GLY A 161 -14.47 -11.73 -2.54
N ASP A 162 -14.57 -12.76 -3.38
CA ASP A 162 -15.25 -12.69 -4.69
C ASP A 162 -16.75 -12.36 -4.55
N CYS A 163 -17.38 -12.77 -3.42
CA CYS A 163 -18.77 -12.49 -3.10
C CYS A 163 -18.95 -11.56 -1.88
N LEU A 164 -17.88 -10.90 -1.42
CA LEU A 164 -17.92 -10.02 -0.25
C LEU A 164 -17.69 -8.56 -0.66
N VAL A 165 -18.40 -7.69 0.00
CA VAL A 165 -18.06 -6.26 0.01
C VAL A 165 -16.73 -6.09 0.77
N ALA A 166 -15.73 -5.52 0.10
CA ALA A 166 -14.44 -5.26 0.73
C ALA A 166 -14.58 -4.31 1.92
N GLN A 167 -13.93 -4.66 3.02
CA GLN A 167 -13.95 -3.88 4.25
C GLN A 167 -12.54 -3.76 4.81
N ALA A 168 -12.27 -2.66 5.48
CA ALA A 168 -11.01 -2.40 6.14
C ALA A 168 -11.23 -1.67 7.47
N GLY A 169 -10.22 -1.68 8.33
CA GLY A 169 -10.24 -0.95 9.58
C GLY A 169 -8.90 -0.97 10.28
N SER A 170 -8.79 -0.16 11.33
CA SER A 170 -7.61 -0.12 12.19
C SER A 170 -7.89 -0.87 13.48
N ILE A 171 -6.86 -1.51 14.05
CA ILE A 171 -6.90 -2.22 15.32
C ILE A 171 -5.61 -1.97 16.10
N SER A 172 -5.66 -2.21 17.40
CA SER A 172 -4.45 -2.29 18.22
C SER A 172 -3.75 -3.64 18.01
N ASP A 173 -2.43 -3.64 18.18
CA ASP A 173 -1.61 -4.87 18.11
C ASP A 173 -1.73 -5.67 19.42
N ALA A 174 -2.93 -6.19 19.69
CA ALA A 174 -3.26 -6.92 20.92
C ALA A 174 -3.18 -8.46 20.78
N GLY A 175 -2.70 -8.95 19.63
CA GLY A 175 -2.57 -10.39 19.37
C GLY A 175 -3.85 -11.08 18.93
N GLN A 176 -5.00 -10.38 18.92
CA GLN A 176 -6.27 -10.93 18.42
C GLN A 176 -7.24 -9.83 17.99
N THR A 177 -8.14 -10.19 17.08
CA THR A 177 -9.31 -9.38 16.72
C THR A 177 -10.50 -10.28 16.42
N VAL A 178 -11.68 -9.77 16.68
CA VAL A 178 -12.96 -10.46 16.36
C VAL A 178 -13.61 -9.74 15.20
N ILE A 179 -13.90 -10.48 14.14
CA ILE A 179 -14.78 -10.05 13.07
C ILE A 179 -16.16 -10.61 13.40
N PRO A 180 -17.09 -9.79 13.88
CA PRO A 180 -18.36 -10.28 14.42
C PRO A 180 -19.29 -10.81 13.33
N ALA A 181 -20.29 -11.54 13.75
CA ALA A 181 -21.40 -11.98 12.91
C ALA A 181 -22.00 -10.83 12.11
N GLY A 182 -22.28 -11.07 10.82
CA GLY A 182 -22.82 -10.07 9.90
C GLY A 182 -21.82 -9.00 9.43
N LYS A 183 -20.60 -8.96 9.98
CA LYS A 183 -19.56 -8.06 9.47
C LYS A 183 -19.07 -8.46 8.07
N PRO A 184 -18.88 -9.77 7.73
CA PRO A 184 -18.64 -10.19 6.35
C PRO A 184 -19.91 -10.04 5.51
N VAL A 185 -20.07 -8.91 4.82
CA VAL A 185 -21.27 -8.57 4.05
C VAL A 185 -21.15 -9.13 2.64
N ALA A 186 -22.15 -9.87 2.19
CA ALA A 186 -22.21 -10.33 0.80
C ALA A 186 -22.48 -9.18 -0.18
N VAL A 187 -21.93 -9.29 -1.39
CA VAL A 187 -22.35 -8.45 -2.51
C VAL A 187 -23.81 -8.75 -2.85
N LEU A 188 -24.58 -7.73 -3.20
CA LEU A 188 -26.00 -7.85 -3.54
C LEU A 188 -26.23 -8.92 -4.61
N GLY A 189 -27.15 -9.86 -4.34
CA GLY A 189 -27.46 -11.00 -5.20
C GLY A 189 -26.51 -12.20 -5.00
N GLN A 190 -25.54 -12.13 -4.07
CA GLN A 190 -24.62 -13.22 -3.75
C GLN A 190 -24.74 -13.69 -2.30
N GLU A 191 -25.85 -13.43 -1.65
CA GLU A 191 -26.08 -13.72 -0.23
C GLU A 191 -26.00 -15.23 0.08
N GLN A 192 -26.34 -16.08 -0.89
CA GLN A 192 -26.29 -17.54 -0.78
C GLN A 192 -25.03 -18.17 -1.39
N ALA A 193 -24.13 -17.34 -1.96
CA ALA A 193 -22.91 -17.85 -2.58
C ALA A 193 -21.84 -18.20 -1.53
N THR A 194 -21.14 -19.30 -1.75
CA THR A 194 -19.86 -19.60 -1.10
C THR A 194 -18.73 -19.16 -2.03
N CYS A 195 -17.76 -18.41 -1.52
CA CYS A 195 -16.68 -17.89 -2.34
C CYS A 195 -15.34 -17.85 -1.61
N ASN A 196 -14.26 -17.72 -2.38
CA ASN A 196 -12.93 -17.43 -1.83
C ASN A 196 -12.91 -16.05 -1.18
N ALA A 197 -12.33 -16.02 0.01
CA ALA A 197 -12.15 -14.80 0.78
C ALA A 197 -10.75 -14.77 1.41
N SER A 198 -10.31 -13.59 1.80
CA SER A 198 -9.06 -13.39 2.52
C SER A 198 -9.24 -12.33 3.61
N PHE A 199 -8.61 -12.58 4.74
CA PHE A 199 -8.42 -11.61 5.81
C PHE A 199 -6.94 -11.30 5.91
N CYS A 200 -6.58 -10.05 5.67
CA CYS A 200 -5.20 -9.58 5.72
C CYS A 200 -5.02 -8.65 6.91
N LEU A 201 -3.90 -8.78 7.58
CA LEU A 201 -3.41 -7.86 8.60
C LEU A 201 -2.12 -7.22 8.13
N GLU A 202 -1.94 -5.96 8.48
CA GLU A 202 -0.74 -5.20 8.22
C GLU A 202 -0.31 -4.48 9.49
N ARG A 203 0.96 -4.66 9.87
CA ARG A 203 1.62 -3.96 10.96
C ARG A 203 2.52 -2.90 10.37
N ASP A 204 2.29 -1.64 10.73
CA ASP A 204 2.90 -0.48 10.09
C ASP A 204 3.91 0.20 11.02
N ARG A 205 4.99 0.73 10.44
CA ARG A 205 5.96 1.58 11.12
C ARG A 205 6.31 2.78 10.25
N SER A 206 6.19 3.97 10.81
CA SER A 206 6.64 5.20 10.15
C SER A 206 8.16 5.34 10.28
N GLY A 207 8.77 5.90 9.24
CA GLY A 207 10.19 6.23 9.20
C GLY A 207 10.44 7.73 9.24
N ILE A 208 11.66 8.12 8.89
CA ILE A 208 12.13 9.52 8.84
C ILE A 208 12.42 9.85 7.38
N LEU A 209 11.66 10.78 6.82
CA LEU A 209 11.87 11.29 5.48
C LEU A 209 13.02 12.32 5.51
N ASP A 210 13.84 12.31 4.45
CA ASP A 210 14.89 13.32 4.28
C ASP A 210 14.27 14.73 4.13
N PRO A 211 14.74 15.73 4.91
CA PRO A 211 14.16 17.07 4.91
C PRO A 211 14.37 17.86 3.61
N ALA A 212 15.22 17.38 2.71
CA ALA A 212 15.37 17.99 1.38
C ALA A 212 14.10 17.89 0.51
N PHE A 213 13.17 16.96 0.81
CA PHE A 213 11.84 16.90 0.21
C PHE A 213 10.93 17.99 0.82
N GLY A 214 10.96 19.20 0.25
CA GLY A 214 10.28 20.37 0.82
C GLY A 214 8.75 20.32 0.74
N GLU A 215 8.17 19.61 -0.24
CA GLU A 215 6.72 19.34 -0.32
C GLU A 215 6.28 18.25 0.66
N GLY A 216 7.21 17.71 1.43
CA GLY A 216 6.95 16.65 2.40
C GLY A 216 6.82 15.27 1.77
N GLY A 217 6.09 14.42 2.45
CA GLY A 217 5.89 13.03 2.05
C GLY A 217 5.85 12.11 3.25
N VAL A 218 5.94 10.83 2.96
CA VAL A 218 5.96 9.77 3.97
C VAL A 218 6.98 8.71 3.58
N ILE A 219 7.57 8.09 4.60
CA ILE A 219 8.25 6.81 4.44
C ILE A 219 7.74 5.87 5.52
N SER A 220 7.30 4.68 5.11
CA SER A 220 6.76 3.66 6.00
C SER A 220 7.28 2.27 5.66
N ALA A 221 7.22 1.36 6.62
CA ALA A 221 7.47 -0.05 6.41
C ALA A 221 6.33 -0.88 6.99
N ALA A 222 5.99 -1.98 6.32
CA ALA A 222 4.91 -2.84 6.73
C ALA A 222 5.27 -4.32 6.65
N GLN A 223 4.78 -5.08 7.66
CA GLN A 223 4.66 -6.53 7.59
C GLN A 223 3.21 -6.88 7.31
N SER A 224 2.93 -7.51 6.16
CA SER A 224 1.58 -7.88 5.75
C SER A 224 1.44 -9.41 5.71
N ARG A 225 0.35 -9.93 6.25
CA ARG A 225 0.01 -11.35 6.21
C ARG A 225 -1.46 -11.50 5.86
N CYS A 226 -1.76 -12.53 5.07
CA CYS A 226 -3.13 -12.85 4.69
C CYS A 226 -3.44 -14.31 5.02
N ALA A 227 -4.64 -14.56 5.52
CA ALA A 227 -5.23 -15.88 5.66
C ALA A 227 -6.39 -16.03 4.68
N ALA A 228 -6.34 -17.07 3.84
CA ALA A 228 -7.38 -17.40 2.89
C ALA A 228 -8.38 -18.37 3.53
N PHE A 229 -9.67 -18.22 3.19
CA PHE A 229 -10.76 -19.10 3.65
C PHE A 229 -11.92 -19.08 2.66
N LEU A 230 -12.87 -20.00 2.83
CA LEU A 230 -14.15 -19.99 2.12
C LEU A 230 -15.17 -19.22 2.97
N SER A 231 -15.76 -18.17 2.41
CA SER A 231 -16.88 -17.47 3.03
C SER A 231 -18.18 -18.16 2.63
N ALA A 232 -18.94 -18.64 3.61
CA ALA A 232 -20.25 -19.28 3.42
C ALA A 232 -21.39 -18.39 3.98
N PRO A 233 -22.63 -18.59 3.54
CA PRO A 233 -23.82 -17.93 4.05
C PRO A 233 -24.00 -18.00 5.56
#